data_95a2073a20cbdec90646087109bdc423
#
_entry.id   95a2073a20cbdec90646087109bdc423
#
_cell.length_a   1.000
_cell.length_b   1.000
_cell.length_c   1.000
_cell.angle_alpha   90.00
_cell.angle_beta   90.00
_cell.angle_gamma   90.00
#
_symmetry.space_group_name_H-M   'P 1'
#
loop_
_entity.id
_entity.type
_entity.pdbx_description
1 polymer ?
#
loop_
_entity_poly.entity_id
_entity_poly.type
_entity_poly.pdbx_seq_one_letter_code
_entity_poly.pdbx_strand_id
1 'polypeptide(L)'
;TNGKKQTFTVNVTESDAKDPFNLNDEVSDLDTEGTVIYTSYDISFPQIIRIQMGLNPPPKIWRNGGMSYATESETAEYMNPNSFYTDAYKYQFLDLSKPNNVSEETLNNYLADKGVMKGMGAAFIEAAKEYNVSEVYLVAHACLESGNGTSQLATGVEVNGTTVYNLFGIGAVDESPIDAGAEYAYKQGWTSVEKAIEGGAKWISENYINNSKYGQNTLYKMRWNPEKPAEHQYATDIAWASKQAKSMSSMFEAFPTA
;
A
#
# COMPACT_ATOMS: atom_id res chain seq x y z
N THR A 1 -13.30 -20.16 1.81
CA THR A 1 -11.83 -20.01 1.76
C THR A 1 -11.33 -20.60 0.46
N ASN A 2 -10.80 -19.75 -0.42
CA ASN A 2 -10.60 -20.04 -1.86
C ASN A 2 -9.36 -20.87 -2.20
N GLY A 3 -8.81 -21.65 -1.29
CA GLY A 3 -7.61 -22.46 -1.56
C GLY A 3 -6.36 -21.67 -1.99
N LYS A 4 -6.38 -20.35 -1.89
CA LYS A 4 -5.27 -19.48 -2.31
C LYS A 4 -4.40 -19.16 -1.10
N LYS A 5 -3.16 -19.61 -1.14
CA LYS A 5 -2.16 -19.27 -0.11
C LYS A 5 -1.83 -17.79 -0.14
N GLN A 6 -1.90 -17.14 1.02
CA GLN A 6 -1.41 -15.79 1.24
C GLN A 6 -0.19 -15.83 2.15
N THR A 7 0.75 -14.90 1.95
CA THR A 7 1.93 -14.79 2.80
C THR A 7 1.89 -13.49 3.57
N PHE A 8 1.99 -13.57 4.89
CA PHE A 8 2.06 -12.43 5.78
C PHE A 8 3.45 -12.33 6.38
N THR A 9 4.05 -11.14 6.36
CA THR A 9 5.31 -10.86 7.03
C THR A 9 5.04 -10.02 8.26
N VAL A 10 5.22 -10.61 9.43
CA VAL A 10 5.05 -9.91 10.70
C VAL A 10 6.38 -9.29 11.10
N ASN A 11 6.36 -8.00 11.43
CA ASN A 11 7.56 -7.23 11.74
C ASN A 11 7.58 -6.92 13.23
N VAL A 12 8.60 -7.42 13.91
CA VAL A 12 8.83 -7.21 15.34
C VAL A 12 10.15 -6.47 15.58
N THR A 13 10.22 -5.71 16.66
CA THR A 13 11.46 -5.10 17.14
C THR A 13 12.03 -5.92 18.30
N GLU A 14 13.30 -5.75 18.63
CA GLU A 14 13.98 -6.53 19.67
C GLU A 14 13.29 -6.47 21.05
N SER A 15 12.67 -5.34 21.37
CA SER A 15 11.90 -5.19 22.64
C SER A 15 10.59 -5.97 22.69
N ASP A 16 10.11 -6.44 21.55
CA ASP A 16 8.86 -7.19 21.41
C ASP A 16 9.13 -8.70 21.27
N ALA A 17 10.35 -9.14 21.61
CA ALA A 17 10.85 -10.50 21.43
C ALA A 17 10.15 -11.59 22.27
N LYS A 18 9.09 -11.25 22.99
CA LYS A 18 8.14 -12.21 23.56
C LYS A 18 6.89 -12.17 22.70
N ASP A 19 6.79 -13.09 21.74
CA ASP A 19 5.61 -13.30 20.89
C ASP A 19 4.59 -12.12 20.97
N PRO A 20 4.85 -11.02 20.25
CA PRO A 20 4.05 -9.80 20.40
C PRO A 20 2.60 -10.01 19.97
N PHE A 21 2.31 -11.11 19.29
CA PHE A 21 0.98 -11.40 18.75
C PHE A 21 0.24 -12.50 19.51
N ASN A 22 0.89 -13.12 20.54
CA ASN A 22 0.33 -14.28 21.23
C ASN A 22 -0.21 -15.34 20.24
N LEU A 23 0.54 -15.56 19.14
CA LEU A 23 0.09 -16.29 17.96
C LEU A 23 -0.10 -17.79 18.22
N ASN A 24 0.34 -18.29 19.36
CA ASN A 24 0.06 -19.67 19.72
C ASN A 24 -1.44 -19.95 19.92
N ASP A 25 -2.24 -18.90 20.19
CA ASP A 25 -3.68 -19.03 20.37
C ASP A 25 -4.49 -18.54 19.14
N GLU A 26 -3.92 -17.61 18.33
CA GLU A 26 -4.66 -16.98 17.22
C GLU A 26 -4.23 -17.48 15.82
N VAL A 27 -3.04 -18.04 15.67
CA VAL A 27 -2.56 -18.60 14.39
C VAL A 27 -3.39 -19.80 13.94
N SER A 28 -4.03 -20.50 14.88
CA SER A 28 -4.92 -21.62 14.54
C SER A 28 -6.13 -21.20 13.71
N ASP A 29 -6.58 -19.96 13.84
CA ASP A 29 -7.74 -19.42 13.09
C ASP A 29 -7.34 -18.66 11.80
N LEU A 30 -6.08 -18.25 11.69
CA LEU A 30 -5.52 -17.66 10.44
C LEU A 30 -5.08 -18.72 9.46
N ASP A 31 -5.05 -19.94 9.92
CA ASP A 31 -4.47 -21.01 9.22
C ASP A 31 -5.38 -21.87 8.46
N THR A 32 -5.01 -22.14 7.51
CA THR A 32 -4.75 -23.40 6.83
C THR A 32 -4.17 -23.16 5.45
N GLU A 33 -4.08 -21.89 5.04
CA GLU A 33 -3.76 -21.56 3.63
C GLU A 33 -2.69 -20.49 3.43
N GLY A 34 -2.17 -19.89 4.49
CA GLY A 34 -1.14 -18.83 4.43
C GLY A 34 0.19 -19.24 5.07
N THR A 35 1.28 -18.61 4.62
CA THR A 35 2.58 -18.69 5.28
C THR A 35 2.81 -17.41 6.08
N VAL A 36 3.10 -17.54 7.38
CA VAL A 36 3.47 -16.42 8.23
C VAL A 36 5.00 -16.40 8.37
N ILE A 37 5.62 -15.27 8.07
CA ILE A 37 7.06 -15.04 8.20
C ILE A 37 7.27 -13.98 9.26
N TYR A 38 8.03 -14.31 10.30
CA TYR A 38 8.45 -13.38 11.34
C TYR A 38 9.75 -12.72 10.95
N THR A 39 9.82 -11.39 11.08
CA THR A 39 11.04 -10.61 10.88
C THR A 39 11.34 -9.82 12.14
N SER A 40 12.55 -10.02 12.70
CA SER A 40 13.04 -9.22 13.83
C SER A 40 14.09 -8.21 13.35
N TYR A 41 14.21 -7.11 14.07
CA TYR A 41 15.14 -6.03 13.77
C TYR A 41 15.96 -5.68 15.00
N ASP A 42 17.26 -5.37 14.81
CA ASP A 42 18.20 -4.99 15.88
C ASP A 42 17.97 -3.56 16.38
N ILE A 43 16.71 -3.22 16.63
CA ILE A 43 16.31 -1.91 17.15
C ILE A 43 15.12 -2.06 18.10
N SER A 44 15.18 -1.42 19.26
CA SER A 44 14.07 -1.47 20.21
C SER A 44 12.91 -0.55 19.77
N PHE A 45 11.68 -0.92 20.13
CA PHE A 45 10.50 -0.12 19.81
C PHE A 45 10.59 1.34 20.30
N PRO A 46 11.06 1.65 21.53
CA PRO A 46 11.26 3.04 21.94
C PRO A 46 12.31 3.80 21.13
N GLN A 47 13.33 3.11 20.61
CA GLN A 47 14.34 3.77 19.75
C GLN A 47 13.75 4.15 18.40
N ILE A 48 13.00 3.24 17.75
CA ILE A 48 12.40 3.52 16.44
C ILE A 48 11.36 4.64 16.53
N ILE A 49 10.59 4.73 17.62
CA ILE A 49 9.66 5.84 17.87
C ILE A 49 10.41 7.17 17.98
N ARG A 50 11.51 7.23 18.74
CA ARG A 50 12.32 8.45 18.84
C ARG A 50 12.88 8.90 17.48
N ILE A 51 13.30 7.95 16.64
CA ILE A 51 13.76 8.25 15.28
C ILE A 51 12.62 8.85 14.45
N GLN A 52 11.43 8.26 14.49
CA GLN A 52 10.27 8.76 13.77
C GLN A 52 9.88 10.20 14.21
N MET A 53 9.86 10.44 15.52
CA MET A 53 9.54 11.77 16.06
C MET A 53 10.61 12.82 15.78
N GLY A 54 11.85 12.41 15.47
CA GLY A 54 12.95 13.27 15.07
C GLY A 54 12.94 13.69 13.59
N LEU A 55 12.01 13.20 12.78
CA LEU A 55 11.89 13.58 11.37
C LEU A 55 11.46 15.05 11.22
N ASN A 56 11.85 15.66 10.08
CA ASN A 56 11.40 16.99 9.69
C ASN A 56 10.90 16.96 8.23
N PRO A 57 9.57 17.05 7.99
CA PRO A 57 8.50 17.17 8.99
C PRO A 57 8.29 15.86 9.78
N PRO A 58 7.78 15.95 11.04
CA PRO A 58 7.44 14.77 11.82
C PRO A 58 6.23 14.03 11.24
N PRO A 59 5.94 12.79 11.71
CA PRO A 59 4.76 12.05 11.29
C PRO A 59 3.48 12.85 11.41
N LYS A 60 2.55 12.63 10.50
CA LYS A 60 1.27 13.36 10.41
C LYS A 60 0.09 12.39 10.54
N ILE A 61 -1.06 12.95 10.91
CA ILE A 61 -2.35 12.26 10.93
C ILE A 61 -3.45 13.19 10.41
N TRP A 62 -4.42 12.63 9.68
CA TRP A 62 -5.59 13.38 9.24
C TRP A 62 -6.58 13.54 10.38
N ARG A 63 -6.92 14.79 10.72
CA ARG A 63 -7.97 15.14 11.70
C ARG A 63 -8.57 16.51 11.39
N ASN A 64 -9.84 16.69 11.74
CA ASN A 64 -10.57 17.96 11.59
C ASN A 64 -10.48 18.59 10.19
N GLY A 65 -10.48 17.73 9.15
CA GLY A 65 -10.46 18.20 7.75
C GLY A 65 -9.06 18.56 7.22
N GLY A 66 -7.99 18.20 7.92
CA GLY A 66 -6.62 18.47 7.49
C GLY A 66 -5.56 17.56 8.12
N MET A 67 -4.33 17.64 7.57
CA MET A 67 -3.18 16.96 8.14
C MET A 67 -2.62 17.76 9.32
N SER A 68 -2.40 17.08 10.44
CA SER A 68 -1.78 17.63 11.66
C SER A 68 -0.60 16.77 12.07
N TYR A 69 0.34 17.31 12.84
CA TYR A 69 1.42 16.50 13.41
C TYR A 69 0.85 15.47 14.39
N ALA A 70 1.31 14.23 14.25
CA ALA A 70 0.97 13.16 15.16
C ALA A 70 1.78 13.30 16.46
N THR A 71 1.17 12.93 17.59
CA THR A 71 1.88 12.82 18.86
C THR A 71 2.74 11.56 18.89
N GLU A 72 3.67 11.48 19.83
CA GLU A 72 4.49 10.28 20.05
C GLU A 72 3.61 9.06 20.37
N SER A 73 2.58 9.22 21.19
CA SER A 73 1.64 8.14 21.55
C SER A 73 0.86 7.63 20.34
N GLU A 74 0.35 8.55 19.50
CA GLU A 74 -0.35 8.16 18.25
C GLU A 74 0.61 7.45 17.28
N THR A 75 1.83 7.97 17.13
CA THR A 75 2.85 7.35 16.29
C THR A 75 3.20 5.94 16.79
N ALA A 76 3.37 5.77 18.09
CA ALA A 76 3.63 4.49 18.73
C ALA A 76 2.47 3.50 18.52
N GLU A 77 1.23 3.94 18.68
CA GLU A 77 0.03 3.13 18.45
C GLU A 77 -0.03 2.59 17.03
N TYR A 78 0.12 3.49 16.02
CA TYR A 78 0.05 3.08 14.61
C TYR A 78 1.26 2.27 14.14
N MET A 79 2.40 2.41 14.78
CA MET A 79 3.60 1.64 14.48
C MET A 79 3.62 0.29 15.17
N ASN A 80 2.92 0.11 16.28
CA ASN A 80 2.89 -1.15 17.00
C ASN A 80 2.09 -2.19 16.20
N PRO A 81 2.71 -3.28 15.73
CA PRO A 81 2.01 -4.32 14.97
C PRO A 81 0.81 -4.91 15.73
N ASN A 82 0.92 -5.06 17.06
CA ASN A 82 -0.16 -5.61 17.90
C ASN A 82 -1.43 -4.76 17.88
N SER A 83 -1.33 -3.44 17.73
CA SER A 83 -2.48 -2.56 17.71
C SER A 83 -3.39 -2.77 16.48
N PHE A 84 -2.84 -3.35 15.41
CA PHE A 84 -3.50 -3.45 14.11
C PHE A 84 -3.49 -4.87 13.52
N TYR A 85 -3.21 -5.88 14.32
CA TYR A 85 -3.29 -7.28 13.87
C TYR A 85 -4.70 -7.84 14.12
N THR A 86 -5.67 -7.24 13.43
CA THR A 86 -7.09 -7.64 13.45
C THR A 86 -7.55 -7.96 12.05
N ASP A 87 -8.75 -8.53 11.89
CA ASP A 87 -9.27 -9.00 10.61
C ASP A 87 -9.19 -7.98 9.47
N ALA A 88 -9.51 -6.71 9.74
CA ALA A 88 -9.44 -5.67 8.71
C ALA A 88 -8.01 -5.16 8.46
N TYR A 89 -7.17 -5.11 9.49
CA TYR A 89 -5.88 -4.42 9.42
C TYR A 89 -4.67 -5.35 9.24
N LYS A 90 -4.83 -6.66 9.41
CA LYS A 90 -3.77 -7.66 9.18
C LYS A 90 -3.17 -7.59 7.77
N TYR A 91 -3.95 -7.12 6.79
CA TYR A 91 -3.49 -6.97 5.40
C TYR A 91 -2.37 -5.96 5.22
N GLN A 92 -2.07 -5.11 6.22
CA GLN A 92 -0.86 -4.28 6.18
C GLN A 92 0.44 -5.11 6.22
N PHE A 93 0.36 -6.38 6.62
CA PHE A 93 1.47 -7.34 6.67
C PHE A 93 1.44 -8.35 5.50
N LEU A 94 0.47 -8.25 4.59
CA LEU A 94 0.42 -9.10 3.40
C LEU A 94 1.67 -8.88 2.55
N ASP A 95 2.27 -9.98 2.08
CA ASP A 95 3.36 -9.93 1.10
C ASP A 95 2.83 -9.45 -0.25
N LEU A 96 3.22 -8.26 -0.64
CA LEU A 96 2.79 -7.59 -1.87
C LEU A 96 3.67 -7.93 -3.08
N SER A 97 4.73 -8.73 -2.90
CA SER A 97 5.73 -9.04 -3.95
C SER A 97 5.29 -10.12 -4.94
N LYS A 98 4.01 -10.44 -4.96
CA LYS A 98 3.44 -11.43 -5.88
C LYS A 98 1.94 -11.23 -6.07
N PRO A 99 1.41 -11.63 -7.26
CA PRO A 99 -0.02 -11.62 -7.52
C PRO A 99 -0.81 -12.51 -6.55
N ASN A 100 -2.02 -12.07 -6.24
CA ASN A 100 -3.00 -12.86 -5.49
C ASN A 100 -3.78 -13.83 -6.39
N ASN A 101 -3.65 -13.71 -7.72
CA ASN A 101 -4.33 -14.50 -8.74
C ASN A 101 -5.86 -14.36 -8.69
N VAL A 102 -6.35 -13.15 -8.46
CA VAL A 102 -7.77 -12.83 -8.57
C VAL A 102 -8.19 -12.87 -10.05
N SER A 103 -9.42 -13.34 -10.33
CA SER A 103 -9.90 -13.38 -11.71
C SER A 103 -10.23 -11.98 -12.25
N GLU A 104 -10.11 -11.82 -13.56
CA GLU A 104 -10.48 -10.57 -14.24
C GLU A 104 -11.94 -10.20 -13.97
N GLU A 105 -12.86 -11.16 -14.01
CA GLU A 105 -14.28 -10.96 -13.72
C GLU A 105 -14.46 -10.38 -12.31
N THR A 106 -13.79 -10.97 -11.32
CA THR A 106 -13.85 -10.49 -9.92
C THR A 106 -13.36 -9.05 -9.79
N LEU A 107 -12.22 -8.71 -10.42
CA LEU A 107 -11.72 -7.33 -10.40
C LEU A 107 -12.64 -6.38 -11.15
N ASN A 108 -13.16 -6.76 -12.32
CA ASN A 108 -14.08 -5.93 -13.09
C ASN A 108 -15.39 -5.67 -12.34
N ASN A 109 -15.91 -6.65 -11.59
CA ASN A 109 -17.07 -6.46 -10.73
C ASN A 109 -16.79 -5.44 -9.62
N TYR A 110 -15.62 -5.50 -8.98
CA TYR A 110 -15.22 -4.51 -7.97
C TYR A 110 -15.01 -3.12 -8.58
N LEU A 111 -14.47 -3.04 -9.79
CA LEU A 111 -14.16 -1.79 -10.50
C LEU A 111 -15.38 -1.17 -11.21
N ALA A 112 -16.56 -1.78 -11.18
CA ALA A 112 -17.72 -1.37 -11.98
C ALA A 112 -18.16 0.10 -11.74
N ASP A 113 -17.91 0.62 -10.53
CA ASP A 113 -18.24 1.98 -10.11
C ASP A 113 -17.00 2.86 -9.83
N LYS A 114 -15.82 2.48 -10.30
CA LYS A 114 -14.53 3.12 -10.02
C LYS A 114 -14.03 4.02 -11.17
N GLY A 115 -14.87 4.90 -11.65
CA GLY A 115 -14.52 5.92 -12.65
C GLY A 115 -13.80 5.35 -13.87
N VAL A 116 -12.63 5.90 -14.21
CA VAL A 116 -11.83 5.46 -15.38
C VAL A 116 -11.25 4.07 -15.24
N MET A 117 -11.25 3.49 -14.04
CA MET A 117 -10.77 2.13 -13.80
C MET A 117 -11.81 1.05 -14.11
N LYS A 118 -13.04 1.43 -14.47
CA LYS A 118 -14.09 0.49 -14.88
C LYS A 118 -13.61 -0.36 -16.05
N GLY A 119 -13.65 -1.68 -15.89
CA GLY A 119 -13.22 -2.63 -16.93
C GLY A 119 -11.71 -2.81 -17.07
N MET A 120 -10.91 -2.23 -16.16
CA MET A 120 -9.43 -2.33 -16.20
C MET A 120 -8.87 -3.55 -15.45
N GLY A 121 -9.70 -4.54 -15.11
CA GLY A 121 -9.26 -5.74 -14.38
C GLY A 121 -8.10 -6.46 -15.06
N ALA A 122 -8.16 -6.65 -16.40
CA ALA A 122 -7.07 -7.25 -17.16
C ALA A 122 -5.76 -6.46 -17.04
N ALA A 123 -5.80 -5.12 -17.17
CA ALA A 123 -4.62 -4.27 -17.09
C ALA A 123 -3.95 -4.37 -15.70
N PHE A 124 -4.73 -4.40 -14.61
CA PHE A 124 -4.19 -4.60 -13.26
C PHE A 124 -3.55 -5.99 -13.10
N ILE A 125 -4.16 -7.04 -13.65
CA ILE A 125 -3.61 -8.41 -13.58
C ILE A 125 -2.32 -8.53 -14.38
N GLU A 126 -2.26 -7.98 -15.58
CA GLU A 126 -1.08 -8.00 -16.44
C GLU A 126 0.08 -7.25 -15.78
N ALA A 127 -0.17 -6.02 -15.29
CA ALA A 127 0.82 -5.24 -14.57
C ALA A 127 1.31 -5.95 -13.29
N ALA A 128 0.40 -6.57 -12.53
CA ALA A 128 0.73 -7.34 -11.34
C ALA A 128 1.68 -8.51 -11.64
N LYS A 129 1.42 -9.24 -12.72
CA LYS A 129 2.26 -10.37 -13.16
C LYS A 129 3.61 -9.91 -13.67
N GLU A 130 3.64 -8.85 -14.48
CA GLU A 130 4.87 -8.35 -15.09
C GLU A 130 5.84 -7.80 -14.05
N TYR A 131 5.33 -7.06 -13.07
CA TYR A 131 6.16 -6.39 -12.07
C TYR A 131 6.20 -7.09 -10.70
N ASN A 132 5.64 -8.30 -10.58
CA ASN A 132 5.58 -9.07 -9.35
C ASN A 132 5.00 -8.25 -8.18
N VAL A 133 3.78 -7.78 -8.34
CA VAL A 133 3.04 -6.99 -7.34
C VAL A 133 1.64 -7.56 -7.16
N SER A 134 1.06 -7.44 -5.96
CA SER A 134 -0.34 -7.79 -5.71
C SER A 134 -1.29 -6.90 -6.54
N GLU A 135 -2.14 -7.50 -7.39
CA GLU A 135 -3.19 -6.78 -8.13
C GLU A 135 -4.23 -6.17 -7.19
N VAL A 136 -4.51 -6.84 -6.07
CA VAL A 136 -5.44 -6.34 -5.04
C VAL A 136 -4.89 -5.06 -4.41
N TYR A 137 -3.59 -5.04 -4.09
CA TYR A 137 -2.94 -3.83 -3.60
C TYR A 137 -2.93 -2.72 -4.65
N LEU A 138 -2.59 -3.01 -5.92
CA LEU A 138 -2.57 -2.00 -6.98
C LEU A 138 -3.95 -1.33 -7.14
N VAL A 139 -5.02 -2.12 -7.14
CA VAL A 139 -6.39 -1.59 -7.20
C VAL A 139 -6.73 -0.76 -5.97
N ALA A 140 -6.46 -1.27 -4.75
CA ALA A 140 -6.73 -0.53 -3.52
C ALA A 140 -5.97 0.81 -3.48
N HIS A 141 -4.71 0.80 -3.89
CA HIS A 141 -3.87 1.99 -3.96
C HIS A 141 -4.38 3.00 -5.00
N ALA A 142 -4.64 2.54 -6.22
CA ALA A 142 -5.21 3.39 -7.27
C ALA A 142 -6.55 4.01 -6.85
N CYS A 143 -7.43 3.24 -6.19
CA CYS A 143 -8.70 3.76 -5.66
C CYS A 143 -8.49 4.87 -4.63
N LEU A 144 -7.54 4.69 -3.70
CA LEU A 144 -7.27 5.67 -2.65
C LEU A 144 -6.71 6.97 -3.24
N GLU A 145 -5.67 6.88 -4.06
CA GLU A 145 -4.94 8.04 -4.59
C GLU A 145 -5.73 8.80 -5.66
N SER A 146 -6.59 8.11 -6.41
CA SER A 146 -7.37 8.71 -7.50
C SER A 146 -8.81 9.08 -7.12
N GLY A 147 -9.20 8.91 -5.85
CA GLY A 147 -10.59 9.08 -5.43
C GLY A 147 -11.53 8.16 -6.22
N ASN A 148 -11.24 6.86 -6.25
CA ASN A 148 -11.95 5.86 -7.04
C ASN A 148 -11.95 6.14 -8.55
N GLY A 149 -10.84 6.61 -9.10
CA GLY A 149 -10.71 6.87 -10.53
C GLY A 149 -11.42 8.13 -11.04
N THR A 150 -11.72 9.07 -10.15
CA THR A 150 -12.48 10.29 -10.51
C THR A 150 -11.68 11.58 -10.38
N SER A 151 -10.47 11.54 -9.80
CA SER A 151 -9.62 12.72 -9.68
C SER A 151 -9.21 13.28 -11.05
N GLN A 152 -8.84 14.54 -11.11
CA GLN A 152 -8.39 15.20 -12.34
C GLN A 152 -7.21 14.47 -13.00
N LEU A 153 -6.20 14.06 -12.22
CA LEU A 153 -5.06 13.29 -12.73
C LEU A 153 -5.48 11.91 -13.28
N ALA A 154 -6.50 11.29 -12.67
CA ALA A 154 -6.99 9.99 -13.14
C ALA A 154 -7.84 10.10 -14.41
N THR A 155 -8.64 11.16 -14.55
CA THR A 155 -9.55 11.35 -15.69
C THR A 155 -8.86 11.93 -16.93
N GLY A 156 -7.63 12.38 -16.80
CA GLY A 156 -6.80 12.89 -17.88
C GLY A 156 -6.52 14.38 -17.80
N VAL A 157 -5.26 14.74 -17.99
CA VAL A 157 -4.77 16.13 -18.06
C VAL A 157 -4.01 16.30 -19.37
N GLU A 158 -4.25 17.42 -20.06
CA GLU A 158 -3.52 17.74 -21.28
C GLU A 158 -2.17 18.37 -20.96
N VAL A 159 -1.10 17.78 -21.49
CA VAL A 159 0.26 18.30 -21.43
C VAL A 159 0.84 18.32 -22.85
N ASN A 160 1.20 19.49 -23.35
CA ASN A 160 1.77 19.68 -24.68
C ASN A 160 0.93 19.02 -25.83
N GLY A 161 -0.41 19.11 -25.75
CA GLY A 161 -1.32 18.54 -26.75
C GLY A 161 -1.52 17.02 -26.62
N THR A 162 -1.06 16.40 -25.52
CA THR A 162 -1.22 14.98 -25.23
C THR A 162 -1.97 14.79 -23.92
N THR A 163 -3.05 14.01 -23.94
CA THR A 163 -3.74 13.63 -22.70
C THR A 163 -2.94 12.54 -21.97
N VAL A 164 -2.69 12.77 -20.68
CA VAL A 164 -1.97 11.84 -19.79
C VAL A 164 -2.77 11.51 -18.55
N TYR A 165 -2.51 10.37 -17.96
CA TYR A 165 -3.25 9.81 -16.83
C TYR A 165 -2.30 9.45 -15.68
N ASN A 166 -2.71 9.66 -14.44
CA ASN A 166 -1.93 9.26 -13.27
C ASN A 166 -2.88 8.82 -12.16
N LEU A 167 -2.91 7.52 -11.90
CA LEU A 167 -3.82 6.89 -10.94
C LEU A 167 -3.22 6.79 -9.53
N PHE A 168 -1.91 6.99 -9.40
CA PHE A 168 -1.17 6.73 -8.16
C PHE A 168 -0.57 8.00 -7.54
N GLY A 169 -0.82 9.17 -8.13
CA GLY A 169 -0.26 10.44 -7.64
C GLY A 169 1.27 10.53 -7.73
N ILE A 170 1.91 9.64 -8.50
CA ILE A 170 3.36 9.58 -8.61
C ILE A 170 3.90 10.87 -9.26
N GLY A 171 4.92 11.48 -8.64
CA GLY A 171 5.49 12.73 -9.11
C GLY A 171 4.69 13.99 -8.73
N ALA A 172 3.54 13.85 -8.08
CA ALA A 172 2.82 15.01 -7.53
C ALA A 172 3.60 15.62 -6.35
N VAL A 173 3.61 16.94 -6.28
CA VAL A 173 4.25 17.71 -5.18
C VAL A 173 3.23 18.63 -4.54
N ASP A 174 3.36 18.92 -3.25
CA ASP A 174 2.37 19.66 -2.46
C ASP A 174 2.02 21.06 -3.04
N GLU A 175 2.97 21.72 -3.72
CA GLU A 175 2.78 23.07 -4.25
C GLU A 175 1.94 23.12 -5.55
N SER A 176 2.04 22.09 -6.40
CA SER A 176 1.27 21.97 -7.64
C SER A 176 1.06 20.49 -8.01
N PRO A 177 0.23 19.77 -7.26
CA PRO A 177 0.14 18.31 -7.39
C PRO A 177 -0.38 17.86 -8.76
N ILE A 178 -1.29 18.62 -9.37
CA ILE A 178 -1.87 18.27 -10.67
C ILE A 178 -0.83 18.47 -11.79
N ASP A 179 -0.19 19.63 -11.85
CA ASP A 179 0.77 19.95 -12.91
C ASP A 179 1.99 19.05 -12.83
N ALA A 180 2.57 18.88 -11.65
CA ALA A 180 3.73 18.02 -11.45
C ALA A 180 3.44 16.55 -11.74
N GLY A 181 2.29 16.03 -11.28
CA GLY A 181 1.84 14.67 -11.54
C GLY A 181 1.53 14.42 -13.01
N ALA A 182 0.97 15.41 -13.72
CA ALA A 182 0.71 15.33 -15.16
C ALA A 182 2.00 15.41 -15.99
N GLU A 183 2.92 16.32 -15.64
CA GLU A 183 4.24 16.36 -16.30
C GLU A 183 5.03 15.08 -16.10
N TYR A 184 4.97 14.48 -14.91
CA TYR A 184 5.58 13.19 -14.64
C TYR A 184 4.99 12.13 -15.56
N ALA A 185 3.65 12.01 -15.61
CA ALA A 185 2.95 11.07 -16.47
C ALA A 185 3.29 11.27 -17.97
N TYR A 186 3.42 12.52 -18.41
CA TYR A 186 3.83 12.85 -19.77
C TYR A 186 5.23 12.33 -20.07
N LYS A 187 6.20 12.58 -19.19
CA LYS A 187 7.59 12.10 -19.34
C LYS A 187 7.67 10.57 -19.34
N GLN A 188 6.77 9.89 -18.64
CA GLN A 188 6.69 8.42 -18.60
C GLN A 188 5.88 7.83 -19.76
N GLY A 189 5.19 8.65 -20.57
CA GLY A 189 4.36 8.18 -21.67
C GLY A 189 3.04 7.55 -21.23
N TRP A 190 2.50 7.93 -20.08
CA TRP A 190 1.23 7.41 -19.54
C TRP A 190 0.04 8.05 -20.26
N THR A 191 -0.13 7.71 -21.53
CA THR A 191 -1.11 8.30 -22.45
C THR A 191 -2.43 7.55 -22.54
N SER A 192 -2.63 6.54 -21.70
CA SER A 192 -3.90 5.85 -21.47
C SER A 192 -3.98 5.37 -20.03
N VAL A 193 -5.17 4.95 -19.59
CA VAL A 193 -5.40 4.41 -18.25
C VAL A 193 -4.57 3.14 -18.03
N GLU A 194 -4.52 2.26 -19.02
CA GLU A 194 -3.73 1.02 -18.98
C GLU A 194 -2.24 1.32 -18.81
N LYS A 195 -1.69 2.27 -19.57
CA LYS A 195 -0.28 2.68 -19.43
C LYS A 195 0.02 3.32 -18.08
N ALA A 196 -0.95 4.04 -17.50
CA ALA A 196 -0.81 4.59 -16.16
C ALA A 196 -0.83 3.49 -15.09
N ILE A 197 -1.64 2.44 -15.26
CA ILE A 197 -1.65 1.25 -14.40
C ILE A 197 -0.30 0.53 -14.48
N GLU A 198 0.14 0.20 -15.69
CA GLU A 198 1.42 -0.48 -15.95
C GLU A 198 2.59 0.31 -15.37
N GLY A 199 2.71 1.59 -15.73
CA GLY A 199 3.81 2.44 -15.28
C GLY A 199 3.82 2.69 -13.79
N GLY A 200 2.65 2.82 -13.17
CA GLY A 200 2.50 2.93 -11.72
C GLY A 200 2.92 1.65 -11.00
N ALA A 201 2.49 0.49 -11.48
CA ALA A 201 2.90 -0.82 -10.95
C ALA A 201 4.41 -1.01 -11.04
N LYS A 202 5.02 -0.69 -12.19
CA LYS A 202 6.46 -0.69 -12.40
C LYS A 202 7.18 0.19 -11.37
N TRP A 203 6.75 1.43 -11.24
CA TRP A 203 7.38 2.39 -10.34
C TRP A 203 7.30 1.93 -8.88
N ILE A 204 6.16 1.44 -8.44
CA ILE A 204 5.94 0.94 -7.08
C ILE A 204 6.81 -0.31 -6.81
N SER A 205 6.87 -1.23 -7.77
CA SER A 205 7.71 -2.42 -7.68
C SER A 205 9.19 -2.07 -7.51
N GLU A 206 9.73 -1.29 -8.45
CA GLU A 206 11.15 -0.96 -8.51
C GLU A 206 11.61 -0.07 -7.34
N ASN A 207 10.75 0.83 -6.87
CA ASN A 207 11.13 1.76 -5.80
C ASN A 207 10.85 1.22 -4.40
N TYR A 208 9.87 0.33 -4.21
CA TYR A 208 9.46 -0.15 -2.90
C TYR A 208 9.46 -1.67 -2.78
N ILE A 209 8.49 -2.35 -3.41
CA ILE A 209 8.14 -3.73 -3.09
C ILE A 209 9.28 -4.70 -3.43
N ASN A 210 9.84 -4.59 -4.62
CA ASN A 210 10.92 -5.44 -5.13
C ASN A 210 12.28 -4.72 -5.15
N ASN A 211 12.37 -3.58 -4.47
CA ASN A 211 13.62 -2.84 -4.36
C ASN A 211 14.61 -3.58 -3.45
N SER A 212 15.74 -4.01 -4.01
CA SER A 212 16.73 -4.82 -3.29
C SER A 212 17.43 -4.09 -2.13
N LYS A 213 17.42 -2.76 -2.13
CA LYS A 213 18.04 -1.95 -1.07
C LYS A 213 17.15 -1.82 0.17
N TYR A 214 15.82 -1.77 -0.03
CA TYR A 214 14.87 -1.45 1.03
C TYR A 214 13.94 -2.62 1.39
N GLY A 215 13.60 -3.49 0.44
CA GLY A 215 12.81 -4.70 0.68
C GLY A 215 11.44 -4.45 1.32
N GLN A 216 10.74 -3.40 0.87
CA GLN A 216 9.50 -2.93 1.49
C GLN A 216 8.26 -3.64 0.91
N ASN A 217 8.25 -4.96 1.02
CA ASN A 217 7.23 -5.82 0.40
C ASN A 217 5.92 -5.95 1.20
N THR A 218 5.65 -5.09 2.17
CA THR A 218 4.37 -4.98 2.87
C THR A 218 4.01 -3.51 3.07
N LEU A 219 2.72 -3.18 3.25
CA LEU A 219 2.29 -1.81 3.56
C LEU A 219 2.96 -1.29 4.83
N TYR A 220 3.13 -2.14 5.83
CA TYR A 220 3.82 -1.81 7.07
C TYR A 220 5.28 -1.38 6.80
N LYS A 221 6.02 -2.17 6.00
CA LYS A 221 7.41 -1.82 5.63
C LYS A 221 7.48 -0.58 4.75
N MET A 222 6.55 -0.39 3.83
CA MET A 222 6.47 0.82 3.01
C MET A 222 6.28 2.07 3.87
N ARG A 223 5.44 1.98 4.90
CA ARG A 223 5.19 3.12 5.79
C ARG A 223 6.29 3.37 6.81
N TRP A 224 6.83 2.33 7.43
CA TRP A 224 7.69 2.47 8.60
C TRP A 224 9.15 2.14 8.36
N ASN A 225 9.42 1.32 7.34
CA ASN A 225 10.76 0.83 6.98
C ASN A 225 11.60 0.42 8.20
N PRO A 226 11.18 -0.60 8.96
CA PRO A 226 11.84 -0.94 10.23
C PRO A 226 13.29 -1.43 10.06
N GLU A 227 13.68 -1.87 8.87
CA GLU A 227 15.07 -2.19 8.50
C GLU A 227 15.96 -0.93 8.52
N LYS A 228 15.41 0.20 8.02
CA LYS A 228 16.07 1.51 7.95
C LYS A 228 15.10 2.59 8.41
N PRO A 229 14.87 2.74 9.71
CA PRO A 229 13.86 3.64 10.24
C PRO A 229 14.06 5.08 9.77
N ALA A 230 12.96 5.72 9.38
CA ALA A 230 12.89 7.07 8.85
C ALA A 230 13.51 7.28 7.46
N GLU A 231 14.04 6.22 6.83
CA GLU A 231 14.48 6.28 5.44
C GLU A 231 13.40 5.74 4.51
N HIS A 232 13.26 6.34 3.34
CA HIS A 232 12.46 5.84 2.21
C HIS A 232 11.02 5.44 2.58
N GLN A 233 10.36 6.21 3.42
CA GLN A 233 8.97 5.97 3.80
C GLN A 233 8.02 6.48 2.73
N TYR A 234 7.00 5.67 2.39
CA TYR A 234 6.04 6.00 1.33
C TYR A 234 5.16 7.22 1.65
N ALA A 235 4.78 7.39 2.90
CA ALA A 235 3.87 8.43 3.35
C ALA A 235 4.27 9.01 4.71
N THR A 236 3.87 10.26 4.97
CA THR A 236 3.99 10.88 6.31
C THR A 236 2.80 10.57 7.21
N ASP A 237 1.63 10.23 6.63
CA ASP A 237 0.43 9.84 7.39
C ASP A 237 0.65 8.52 8.13
N ILE A 238 0.58 8.54 9.47
CA ILE A 238 0.74 7.33 10.29
C ILE A 238 -0.34 6.29 10.02
N ALA A 239 -1.51 6.70 9.56
CA ALA A 239 -2.63 5.83 9.25
C ALA A 239 -2.61 5.27 7.81
N TRP A 240 -1.62 5.63 6.97
CA TRP A 240 -1.60 5.24 5.56
C TRP A 240 -1.69 3.72 5.37
N ALA A 241 -0.84 2.96 6.04
CA ALA A 241 -0.81 1.50 5.92
C ALA A 241 -2.14 0.86 6.36
N SER A 242 -2.70 1.32 7.47
CA SER A 242 -3.97 0.79 7.99
C SER A 242 -5.19 1.15 7.10
N LYS A 243 -5.19 2.33 6.48
CA LYS A 243 -6.22 2.73 5.49
C LYS A 243 -6.18 1.83 4.26
N GLN A 244 -4.99 1.59 3.70
CA GLN A 244 -4.79 0.68 2.57
C GLN A 244 -5.20 -0.76 2.92
N ALA A 245 -4.77 -1.25 4.09
CA ALA A 245 -5.12 -2.59 4.58
C ALA A 245 -6.64 -2.78 4.69
N LYS A 246 -7.35 -1.78 5.21
CA LYS A 246 -8.81 -1.80 5.30
C LYS A 246 -9.48 -1.87 3.92
N SER A 247 -8.97 -1.13 2.94
CA SER A 247 -9.47 -1.20 1.56
C SER A 247 -9.25 -2.59 0.96
N MET A 248 -8.08 -3.18 1.17
CA MET A 248 -7.77 -4.54 0.72
C MET A 248 -8.67 -5.58 1.41
N SER A 249 -8.91 -5.46 2.72
CA SER A 249 -9.83 -6.33 3.46
C SER A 249 -11.22 -6.32 2.83
N SER A 250 -11.76 -5.13 2.59
CA SER A 250 -13.08 -4.97 1.97
C SER A 250 -13.14 -5.58 0.56
N MET A 251 -12.05 -5.53 -0.21
CA MET A 251 -11.96 -6.19 -1.51
C MET A 251 -11.99 -7.72 -1.37
N PHE A 252 -11.17 -8.29 -0.47
CA PHE A 252 -11.15 -9.74 -0.24
C PHE A 252 -12.49 -10.26 0.27
N GLU A 253 -13.19 -9.50 1.11
CA GLU A 253 -14.54 -9.84 1.58
C GLU A 253 -15.60 -9.80 0.46
N ALA A 254 -15.43 -8.89 -0.49
CA ALA A 254 -16.34 -8.74 -1.64
C ALA A 254 -16.09 -9.79 -2.74
N PHE A 255 -14.96 -10.49 -2.71
CA PHE A 255 -14.65 -11.49 -3.72
C PHE A 255 -15.44 -12.78 -3.45
N PRO A 256 -16.00 -13.42 -4.51
CA PRO A 256 -16.72 -14.68 -4.36
C PRO A 256 -15.84 -15.72 -3.66
N THR A 257 -16.41 -16.37 -2.66
CA THR A 257 -15.83 -17.62 -2.13
C THR A 257 -15.99 -18.70 -3.20
N ALA A 258 -14.90 -19.33 -3.62
CA ALA A 258 -14.94 -20.47 -4.54
C ALA A 258 -15.50 -21.71 -3.86
#